data_6e97073066d15add4987a9754c3121f6
#
_entry.id   6e97073066d15add4987a9754c3121f6
#
_cell.length_a   1.000
_cell.length_b   1.000
_cell.length_c   1.000
_cell.angle_alpha   90.00
_cell.angle_beta   90.00
_cell.angle_gamma   90.00
#
_symmetry.space_group_name_H-M   'P 1'
#
loop_
_entity.id
_entity.type
_entity.pdbx_description
1 polymer ?
#
loop_
_entity_poly.entity_id
_entity_poly.type
_entity_poly.pdbx_seq_one_letter_code
_entity_poly.pdbx_strand_id
1 'polypeptide(L)'
;MKPVRWAADAVVTMREGARVRLDYSAQSLWRVDRMIDEIRREGTPYAAVERELRGFGAYAGEVIVRQTGAEWWASGGEYWIRTPEGRLWDPIEEARRCFGGHGSLRLLCRDATDAVRR
;
A
#
# COMPACT_ATOMS: atom_id res chain seq x y z
N MET A 1 -5.34 -3.47 -14.71
CA MET A 1 -6.22 -3.23 -13.56
C MET A 1 -5.83 -1.92 -12.90
N LYS A 2 -6.80 -1.18 -12.37
CA LYS A 2 -6.56 0.15 -11.80
C LYS A 2 -5.51 0.20 -10.68
N PRO A 3 -5.49 -0.73 -9.70
CA PRO A 3 -4.47 -0.66 -8.63
C PRO A 3 -3.03 -0.75 -9.15
N VAL A 4 -2.78 -1.50 -10.21
CA VAL A 4 -1.45 -1.59 -10.82
C VAL A 4 -0.99 -0.21 -11.30
N ARG A 5 -1.89 0.53 -11.94
CA ARG A 5 -1.61 1.89 -12.42
C ARG A 5 -1.42 2.86 -11.25
N TRP A 6 -2.27 2.78 -10.23
CA TRP A 6 -2.14 3.64 -9.05
C TRP A 6 -0.79 3.43 -8.35
N ALA A 7 -0.34 2.18 -8.26
CA ALA A 7 0.97 1.86 -7.71
C ALA A 7 2.09 2.48 -8.54
N ALA A 8 2.03 2.36 -9.86
CA ALA A 8 3.02 2.95 -10.76
C ALA A 8 3.06 4.47 -10.64
N ASP A 9 1.89 5.11 -10.53
CA ASP A 9 1.80 6.55 -10.33
C ASP A 9 2.43 6.97 -8.99
N ALA A 10 2.23 6.18 -7.94
CA ALA A 10 2.85 6.45 -6.63
C ALA A 10 4.38 6.37 -6.71
N VAL A 11 4.92 5.41 -7.46
CA VAL A 11 6.37 5.29 -7.66
C VAL A 11 6.93 6.55 -8.32
N VAL A 12 6.25 7.04 -9.37
CA VAL A 12 6.67 8.26 -10.08
C VAL A 12 6.57 9.48 -9.15
N THR A 13 5.46 9.62 -8.44
CA THR A 13 5.24 10.75 -7.54
C THR A 13 6.29 10.82 -6.44
N MET A 14 6.63 9.68 -5.84
CA MET A 14 7.63 9.63 -4.78
C MET A 14 9.03 9.95 -5.30
N ARG A 15 9.36 9.46 -6.49
CA ARG A 15 10.65 9.74 -7.11
C ARG A 15 10.81 11.21 -7.46
N GLU A 16 9.78 11.81 -8.06
CA GLU A 16 9.85 13.18 -8.54
C GLU A 16 9.62 14.23 -7.44
N GLY A 17 8.68 13.95 -6.53
CA GLY A 17 8.31 14.90 -5.49
C GLY A 17 9.16 14.81 -4.24
N ALA A 18 9.31 13.62 -3.67
CA ALA A 18 10.04 13.41 -2.42
C ALA A 18 11.45 12.87 -2.63
N ARG A 19 11.85 12.58 -3.86
CA ARG A 19 13.13 11.98 -4.24
C ARG A 19 13.38 10.67 -3.51
N VAL A 20 12.33 9.91 -3.29
CA VAL A 20 12.37 8.58 -2.66
C VAL A 20 12.12 7.54 -3.73
N ARG A 21 13.03 6.58 -3.84
CA ARG A 21 12.91 5.49 -4.80
C ARG A 21 12.14 4.32 -4.16
N LEU A 22 11.05 3.93 -4.82
CA LEU A 22 10.25 2.77 -4.45
C LEU A 22 10.52 1.68 -5.49
N ASP A 23 11.09 0.56 -5.05
CA ASP A 23 11.56 -0.52 -5.92
C ASP A 23 10.72 -1.80 -5.82
N TYR A 24 9.54 -1.71 -5.22
CA TYR A 24 8.62 -2.84 -4.98
C TYR A 24 9.17 -3.90 -4.03
N SER A 25 10.25 -3.61 -3.30
CA SER A 25 10.71 -4.50 -2.24
C SER A 25 9.84 -4.34 -0.98
N ALA A 26 9.77 -5.40 -0.17
CA ALA A 26 9.07 -5.32 1.12
C ALA A 26 9.70 -4.25 2.02
N GLN A 27 11.02 -4.10 1.95
CA GLN A 27 11.76 -3.11 2.72
C GLN A 27 11.36 -1.67 2.38
N SER A 28 10.97 -1.40 1.13
CA SER A 28 10.57 -0.05 0.73
C SER A 28 9.32 0.44 1.45
N LEU A 29 8.53 -0.47 2.03
CA LEU A 29 7.27 -0.10 2.68
C LEU A 29 7.47 0.71 3.96
N TRP A 30 8.63 0.60 4.63
CA TRP A 30 8.88 1.46 5.77
C TRP A 30 9.00 2.93 5.35
N ARG A 31 9.49 3.18 4.13
CA ARG A 31 9.56 4.55 3.57
C ARG A 31 8.17 5.10 3.29
N VAL A 32 7.27 4.25 2.81
CA VAL A 32 5.88 4.63 2.55
C VAL A 32 5.17 4.92 3.88
N ASP A 33 5.30 4.04 4.87
CA ASP A 33 4.75 4.26 6.20
C ASP A 33 5.23 5.57 6.80
N ARG A 34 6.52 5.86 6.67
CA ARG A 34 7.12 7.10 7.17
C ARG A 34 6.56 8.32 6.45
N MET A 35 6.39 8.24 5.13
CA MET A 35 5.82 9.34 4.35
C MET A 35 4.39 9.64 4.79
N ILE A 36 3.58 8.62 5.00
CA ILE A 36 2.20 8.78 5.47
C ILE A 36 2.21 9.44 6.86
N ASP A 37 3.09 9.01 7.74
CA ASP A 37 3.20 9.57 9.07
C ASP A 37 3.62 11.05 9.04
N GLU A 38 4.54 11.42 8.17
CA GLU A 38 4.94 12.81 7.98
C GLU A 38 3.78 13.68 7.50
N ILE A 39 3.03 13.20 6.50
CA ILE A 39 1.85 13.91 5.99
C ILE A 39 0.82 14.10 7.10
N ARG A 40 0.59 13.07 7.91
CA ARG A 40 -0.33 13.12 9.04
C ARG A 40 0.11 14.17 10.07
N ARG A 41 1.39 14.21 10.40
CA ARG A 41 1.93 15.15 11.39
C ARG A 41 1.90 16.60 10.93
N GLU A 42 1.93 16.83 9.63
CA GLU A 42 1.79 18.16 9.05
C GLU A 42 0.37 18.70 9.17
N GLY A 43 -0.59 17.88 9.60
CA GLY A 43 -1.98 18.28 9.75
C GLY A 43 -2.73 18.35 8.43
N THR A 44 -2.23 17.74 7.37
CA THR A 44 -2.90 17.74 6.07
C THR A 44 -4.25 17.05 6.17
N PRO A 45 -5.35 17.69 5.66
CA PRO A 45 -6.66 17.05 5.69
C PRO A 45 -6.71 15.81 4.80
N TYR A 46 -7.48 14.81 5.23
CA TYR A 46 -7.65 13.56 4.49
C TYR A 46 -8.05 13.80 3.03
N ALA A 47 -9.01 14.68 2.79
CA ALA A 47 -9.50 14.96 1.44
C ALA A 47 -8.39 15.42 0.48
N ALA A 48 -7.35 16.06 1.01
CA ALA A 48 -6.24 16.55 0.19
C ALA A 48 -5.25 15.46 -0.19
N VAL A 49 -5.26 14.31 0.51
CA VAL A 49 -4.28 13.24 0.31
C VAL A 49 -4.92 11.88 -0.02
N GLU A 50 -6.21 11.85 -0.22
CA GLU A 50 -6.94 10.60 -0.48
C GLU A 50 -6.36 9.84 -1.67
N ARG A 51 -6.06 10.53 -2.76
CA ARG A 51 -5.48 9.91 -3.96
C ARG A 51 -4.10 9.32 -3.69
N GLU A 52 -3.27 10.05 -2.95
CA GLU A 52 -1.93 9.59 -2.59
C GLU A 52 -2.00 8.36 -1.70
N LEU A 53 -2.91 8.33 -0.74
CA LEU A 53 -3.10 7.18 0.15
C LEU A 53 -3.56 5.95 -0.64
N ARG A 54 -4.46 6.13 -1.61
CA ARG A 54 -4.89 5.07 -2.50
C ARG A 54 -3.70 4.50 -3.29
N GLY A 55 -2.86 5.39 -3.81
CA GLY A 55 -1.65 5.00 -4.53
C GLY A 55 -0.67 4.22 -3.64
N PHE A 56 -0.45 4.67 -2.42
CA PHE A 56 0.42 3.98 -1.47
C PHE A 56 -0.12 2.61 -1.08
N GLY A 57 -1.44 2.51 -0.87
CA GLY A 57 -2.08 1.23 -0.60
C GLY A 57 -1.96 0.27 -1.78
N ALA A 58 -2.19 0.77 -2.99
CA ALA A 58 -2.03 -0.02 -4.21
C ALA A 58 -0.58 -0.47 -4.39
N TYR A 59 0.38 0.41 -4.08
CA TYR A 59 1.79 0.06 -4.11
C TYR A 59 2.09 -1.10 -3.15
N ALA A 60 1.62 -1.01 -1.91
CA ALA A 60 1.80 -2.09 -0.94
C ALA A 60 1.16 -3.39 -1.42
N GLY A 61 -0.02 -3.30 -2.06
CA GLY A 61 -0.67 -4.45 -2.66
C GLY A 61 0.19 -5.11 -3.73
N GLU A 62 0.84 -4.31 -4.59
CA GLU A 62 1.76 -4.83 -5.61
C GLU A 62 2.98 -5.48 -4.99
N VAL A 63 3.49 -4.96 -3.89
CA VAL A 63 4.58 -5.61 -3.15
C VAL A 63 4.13 -6.99 -2.66
N ILE A 64 2.94 -7.08 -2.09
CA ILE A 64 2.39 -8.36 -1.60
C ILE A 64 2.20 -9.35 -2.76
N VAL A 65 1.68 -8.87 -3.91
CA VAL A 65 1.54 -9.71 -5.11
C VAL A 65 2.88 -10.34 -5.49
N ARG A 66 3.94 -9.55 -5.50
CA ARG A 66 5.27 -10.03 -5.87
C ARG A 66 5.88 -10.97 -4.84
N GLN A 67 5.56 -10.76 -3.56
CA GLN A 67 6.11 -11.59 -2.48
C GLN A 67 5.37 -12.91 -2.31
N THR A 68 4.08 -12.97 -2.64
CA THR A 68 3.22 -14.09 -2.26
C THR A 68 2.55 -14.80 -3.45
N GLY A 69 2.55 -14.19 -4.62
CA GLY A 69 1.76 -14.69 -5.75
C GLY A 69 0.27 -14.34 -5.64
N ALA A 70 -0.08 -13.39 -4.79
CA ALA A 70 -1.46 -12.93 -4.64
C ALA A 70 -1.98 -12.26 -5.92
N GLU A 71 -3.29 -12.14 -6.01
CA GLU A 71 -3.97 -11.49 -7.13
C GLU A 71 -4.86 -10.37 -6.61
N TRP A 72 -5.01 -9.31 -7.40
CA TRP A 72 -6.01 -8.30 -7.12
C TRP A 72 -7.41 -8.86 -7.37
N TRP A 73 -8.30 -8.56 -6.45
CA TRP A 73 -9.71 -8.94 -6.55
C TRP A 73 -10.58 -7.71 -6.39
N ALA A 74 -11.43 -7.45 -7.37
CA ALA A 74 -12.33 -6.30 -7.38
C ALA A 74 -13.75 -6.76 -7.08
N SER A 75 -14.45 -6.01 -6.24
CA SER A 75 -15.87 -6.25 -5.95
C SER A 75 -16.51 -4.93 -5.50
N GLY A 76 -17.63 -4.58 -6.12
CA GLY A 76 -18.39 -3.39 -5.74
C GLY A 76 -17.61 -2.08 -5.81
N GLY A 77 -16.65 -1.97 -6.73
CA GLY A 77 -15.81 -0.78 -6.85
C GLY A 77 -14.63 -0.74 -5.89
N GLU A 78 -14.52 -1.74 -5.03
CA GLU A 78 -13.42 -1.87 -4.08
C GLU A 78 -12.40 -2.89 -4.58
N TYR A 79 -11.16 -2.79 -4.08
CA TYR A 79 -10.07 -3.67 -4.48
C TYR A 79 -9.39 -4.27 -3.27
N TRP A 80 -9.22 -5.59 -3.30
CA TRP A 80 -8.49 -6.35 -2.29
C TRP A 80 -7.39 -7.18 -2.94
N ILE A 81 -6.48 -7.69 -2.11
CA ILE A 81 -5.52 -8.71 -2.50
C ILE A 81 -6.02 -10.03 -1.99
N ARG A 82 -6.01 -11.06 -2.84
CA ARG A 82 -6.32 -12.43 -2.46
C ARG A 82 -5.05 -13.25 -2.55
N THR A 83 -4.58 -13.75 -1.41
CA THR A 83 -3.38 -14.58 -1.35
C THR A 83 -3.71 -16.02 -1.75
N PRO A 84 -2.69 -16.84 -2.13
CA PRO A 84 -2.94 -18.21 -2.63
C PRO A 84 -3.72 -19.11 -1.67
N GLU A 85 -3.60 -18.91 -0.35
CA GLU A 85 -4.39 -19.66 0.62
C GLU A 85 -5.84 -19.19 0.72
N GLY A 86 -6.24 -18.21 -0.09
CA GLY A 86 -7.64 -17.75 -0.17
C GLY A 86 -8.00 -16.61 0.76
N ARG A 87 -7.04 -16.06 1.49
CA ARG A 87 -7.29 -14.96 2.42
C ARG A 87 -7.28 -13.61 1.70
N LEU A 88 -8.19 -12.73 2.11
CA LEU A 88 -8.29 -11.38 1.57
C LEU A 88 -7.56 -10.38 2.47
N TRP A 89 -6.89 -9.42 1.84
CA TRP A 89 -6.17 -8.34 2.50
C TRP A 89 -6.55 -7.02 1.83
N ASP A 90 -6.59 -5.95 2.62
CA ASP A 90 -7.00 -4.64 2.12
C ASP A 90 -5.89 -3.60 2.31
N PRO A 91 -4.90 -3.57 1.42
CA PRO A 91 -3.78 -2.64 1.56
C PRO A 91 -4.19 -1.18 1.35
N ILE A 92 -5.21 -0.91 0.55
CA ILE A 92 -5.67 0.47 0.33
C ILE A 92 -6.31 1.01 1.61
N GLU A 93 -7.15 0.23 2.28
CA GLU A 93 -7.71 0.63 3.58
C GLU A 93 -6.62 0.72 4.63
N GLU A 94 -5.62 -0.15 4.59
CA GLU A 94 -4.50 -0.08 5.52
C GLU A 94 -3.73 1.25 5.39
N ALA A 95 -3.57 1.76 4.17
CA ALA A 95 -2.95 3.07 3.97
C ALA A 95 -3.76 4.18 4.65
N ARG A 96 -5.08 4.10 4.58
CA ARG A 96 -5.97 5.05 5.26
C ARG A 96 -5.81 4.95 6.78
N ARG A 97 -5.69 3.72 7.30
CA ARG A 97 -5.45 3.48 8.72
C ARG A 97 -4.11 4.03 9.18
N CYS A 98 -3.07 3.93 8.34
CA CYS A 98 -1.77 4.55 8.60
C CYS A 98 -1.93 6.05 8.79
N PHE A 99 -2.68 6.68 7.92
CA PHE A 99 -2.95 8.12 8.01
C PHE A 99 -3.72 8.47 9.29
N GLY A 100 -4.55 7.57 9.77
CA GLY A 100 -5.24 7.70 11.06
C GLY A 100 -4.36 7.39 12.28
N GLY A 101 -3.12 6.97 12.07
CA GLY A 101 -2.20 6.63 13.15
C GLY A 101 -2.34 5.21 13.68
N HIS A 102 -3.03 4.32 12.96
CA HIS A 102 -3.38 2.98 13.46
C HIS A 102 -2.85 1.82 12.62
N GLY A 103 -2.18 2.07 11.51
CA GLY A 103 -1.80 1.01 10.58
C GLY A 103 -0.33 1.01 10.22
N SER A 104 0.07 -0.01 9.46
CA SER A 104 1.40 -0.11 8.89
C SER A 104 1.34 -1.00 7.64
N LEU A 105 1.72 -0.45 6.50
CA LEU A 105 1.80 -1.20 5.25
C LEU A 105 2.92 -2.24 5.31
N ARG A 106 4.02 -1.92 5.99
CA ARG A 106 5.12 -2.85 6.17
C ARG A 106 4.68 -4.08 6.97
N LEU A 107 3.94 -3.87 8.06
CA LEU A 107 3.45 -4.97 8.88
C LEU A 107 2.38 -5.78 8.17
N LEU A 108 1.51 -5.14 7.40
CA LEU A 108 0.51 -5.84 6.58
C LEU A 108 1.20 -6.79 5.60
N CYS A 109 2.23 -6.33 4.91
CA CYS A 109 2.98 -7.15 3.97
C CYS A 109 3.66 -8.33 4.69
N ARG A 110 4.25 -8.10 5.86
CA ARG A 110 4.84 -9.14 6.67
C ARG A 110 3.80 -10.21 7.04
N ASP A 111 2.65 -9.76 7.52
CA ASP A 111 1.59 -10.68 7.95
C ASP A 111 1.04 -11.50 6.79
N ALA A 112 0.85 -10.89 5.62
CA ALA A 112 0.40 -11.59 4.42
C ALA A 112 1.44 -12.61 3.95
N THR A 113 2.71 -12.24 3.96
CA THR A 113 3.82 -13.12 3.58
C THR A 113 3.93 -14.30 4.54
N ASP A 114 3.86 -14.06 5.83
CA ASP A 114 3.93 -15.10 6.85
C ASP A 114 2.74 -16.06 6.76
N ALA A 115 1.54 -15.55 6.48
CA ALA A 115 0.35 -16.38 6.34
C ALA A 115 0.48 -17.37 5.18
N VAL A 116 1.08 -16.96 4.08
CA VAL A 116 1.28 -17.84 2.90
C VAL A 116 2.33 -18.91 3.17
N ARG A 117 3.32 -18.61 4.02
CA ARG A 117 4.42 -19.55 4.33
C ARG A 117 4.06 -20.61 5.38
N ARG A 118 2.94 -20.52 6.02
CA ARG A 118 2.51 -21.46 7.06
C ARG A 118 1.92 -22.75 6.51
#